data_dbc8746bcde07dfdd561663fd88a8a33
#
_entry.id   dbc8746bcde07dfdd561663fd88a8a33
#
_cell.length_a   1.000
_cell.length_b   1.000
_cell.length_c   1.000
_cell.angle_alpha   90.00
_cell.angle_beta   90.00
_cell.angle_gamma   90.00
#
_symmetry.space_group_name_H-M   'P 1'
#
loop_
_entity.id
_entity.type
_entity.pdbx_description
1 polymer ?
#
loop_
_entity_poly.entity_id
_entity_poly.type
_entity_poly.pdbx_seq_one_letter_code
_entity_poly.pdbx_strand_id
1 'polypeptide(L)'
;MKIIILGAGQVGGTLAENLAGENNDITIVDTDSERLRELQDKFDLRVVNGHGAHPKVLREAGAQDADMLVAVTNSDETNMIACQVAYSLFNTPNKVARIRSPAYLTERDRLFLPESVPVDHLIAPEQLVTDYVRLSLIHI
;
A
#
# COMPACT_ATOMS: atom_id res chain seq x y z
N MET A 1 -9.37 5.33 -10.11
CA MET A 1 -9.09 5.35 -8.67
C MET A 1 -7.61 5.62 -8.46
N LYS A 2 -7.28 6.43 -7.49
CA LYS A 2 -5.88 6.76 -7.18
C LYS A 2 -5.36 5.86 -6.07
N ILE A 3 -4.34 5.06 -6.38
CA ILE A 3 -3.80 4.04 -5.47
C ILE A 3 -2.32 4.28 -5.26
N ILE A 4 -1.88 4.26 -3.99
CA ILE A 4 -0.47 4.28 -3.64
C ILE A 4 -0.08 2.88 -3.17
N ILE A 5 0.96 2.31 -3.78
CA ILE A 5 1.50 1.02 -3.39
C ILE A 5 2.86 1.26 -2.74
N LEU A 6 3.03 0.81 -1.52
CA LEU A 6 4.32 0.88 -0.82
C LEU A 6 5.00 -0.48 -0.91
N GLY A 7 6.16 -0.51 -1.55
CA GLY A 7 6.91 -1.73 -1.78
C GLY A 7 6.85 -2.17 -3.23
N ALA A 8 8.01 -2.20 -3.89
CA ALA A 8 8.15 -2.58 -5.29
C ALA A 8 8.73 -3.97 -5.46
N GLY A 9 8.72 -4.77 -4.40
CA GLY A 9 9.16 -6.16 -4.46
C GLY A 9 8.18 -7.02 -5.26
N GLN A 10 8.24 -8.33 -5.06
CA GLN A 10 7.42 -9.25 -5.84
C GLN A 10 5.92 -8.98 -5.67
N VAL A 11 5.46 -8.76 -4.45
CA VAL A 11 4.04 -8.54 -4.18
C VAL A 11 3.58 -7.20 -4.76
N GLY A 12 4.29 -6.12 -4.46
CA GLY A 12 3.95 -4.79 -4.97
C GLY A 12 4.05 -4.69 -6.47
N GLY A 13 5.08 -5.30 -7.06
CA GLY A 13 5.26 -5.32 -8.52
C GLY A 13 4.15 -6.08 -9.23
N THR A 14 3.75 -7.24 -8.70
CA THR A 14 2.66 -8.02 -9.26
C THR A 14 1.34 -7.25 -9.15
N LEU A 15 1.12 -6.62 -8.01
CA LEU A 15 -0.08 -5.81 -7.81
C LEU A 15 -0.15 -4.65 -8.81
N ALA A 16 0.98 -3.94 -9.00
CA ALA A 16 1.04 -2.85 -9.97
C ALA A 16 0.76 -3.34 -11.38
N GLU A 17 1.34 -4.46 -11.76
CA GLU A 17 1.11 -5.08 -13.07
C GLU A 17 -0.36 -5.37 -13.30
N ASN A 18 -1.03 -5.95 -12.31
CA ASN A 18 -2.43 -6.34 -12.45
C ASN A 18 -3.40 -5.17 -12.42
N LEU A 19 -3.03 -4.06 -11.78
CA LEU A 19 -3.93 -2.91 -11.63
C LEU A 19 -3.68 -1.78 -12.63
N ALA A 20 -2.48 -1.69 -13.20
CA ALA A 20 -2.09 -0.55 -14.03
C ALA A 20 -2.96 -0.36 -15.27
N GLY A 21 -3.49 -1.44 -15.83
CA GLY A 21 -4.33 -1.36 -17.05
C GLY A 21 -5.82 -1.20 -16.79
N GLU A 22 -6.25 -0.91 -15.56
CA GLU A 22 -7.67 -0.93 -15.19
C GLU A 22 -8.24 0.46 -14.86
N ASN A 23 -7.77 1.50 -15.56
CA ASN A 23 -8.17 2.89 -15.31
C ASN A 23 -7.81 3.36 -13.90
N ASN A 24 -6.71 2.86 -13.37
CA ASN A 24 -6.22 3.27 -12.07
C ASN A 24 -5.00 4.17 -12.24
N ASP A 25 -4.93 5.19 -11.39
CA ASP A 25 -3.77 6.06 -11.28
C ASP A 25 -2.88 5.47 -10.18
N ILE A 26 -1.83 4.77 -10.57
CA ILE A 26 -0.96 4.03 -9.65
C ILE A 26 0.32 4.81 -9.40
N THR A 27 0.67 4.98 -8.13
CA THR A 27 2.00 5.45 -7.72
C THR A 27 2.62 4.37 -6.83
N ILE A 28 3.83 3.96 -7.16
CA ILE A 28 4.53 2.95 -6.38
C ILE A 28 5.75 3.58 -5.71
N VAL A 29 5.96 3.26 -4.43
CA VAL A 29 7.01 3.84 -3.59
C VAL A 29 7.96 2.73 -3.13
N ASP A 30 9.25 2.96 -3.28
CA ASP A 30 10.28 2.04 -2.77
C ASP A 30 11.60 2.78 -2.62
N THR A 31 12.51 2.21 -1.87
CA THR A 31 13.86 2.75 -1.75
C THR A 31 14.80 2.23 -2.86
N ASP A 32 14.39 1.21 -3.60
CA ASP A 32 15.16 0.60 -4.67
C ASP A 32 14.85 1.29 -6.00
N SER A 33 15.69 2.25 -6.39
CA SER A 33 15.48 3.05 -7.60
C SER A 33 15.56 2.23 -8.88
N GLU A 34 16.37 1.17 -8.91
CA GLU A 34 16.44 0.30 -10.09
C GLU A 34 15.15 -0.45 -10.31
N ARG A 35 14.59 -0.99 -9.24
CA ARG A 35 13.31 -1.70 -9.30
C ARG A 35 12.18 -0.78 -9.74
N LEU A 36 12.17 0.46 -9.23
CA LEU A 36 11.18 1.45 -9.64
C LEU A 36 11.30 1.77 -11.13
N ARG A 37 12.52 1.90 -11.63
CA ARG A 37 12.74 2.17 -13.05
C ARG A 37 12.25 1.02 -13.93
N GLU A 38 12.49 -0.22 -13.52
CA GLU A 38 12.00 -1.38 -14.24
C GLU A 38 10.48 -1.37 -14.37
N LEU A 39 9.78 -1.04 -13.28
CA LEU A 39 8.33 -0.99 -13.28
C LEU A 39 7.81 0.17 -14.12
N GLN A 40 8.45 1.33 -14.03
CA GLN A 40 8.04 2.50 -14.80
C GLN A 40 8.23 2.28 -16.31
N ASP A 41 9.25 1.52 -16.70
CA ASP A 41 9.50 1.21 -18.11
C ASP A 41 8.48 0.23 -18.68
N LYS A 42 7.86 -0.59 -17.84
CA LYS A 42 6.93 -1.62 -18.28
C LYS A 42 5.47 -1.23 -18.19
N PHE A 43 5.12 -0.37 -17.21
CA PHE A 43 3.72 -0.09 -16.91
C PHE A 43 3.49 1.41 -16.81
N ASP A 44 2.25 1.82 -17.09
CA ASP A 44 1.83 3.21 -16.97
C ASP A 44 1.55 3.51 -15.49
N LEU A 45 2.58 3.92 -14.78
CA LEU A 45 2.48 4.28 -13.37
C LEU A 45 3.55 5.32 -13.03
N ARG A 46 3.37 5.96 -11.87
CA ARG A 46 4.36 6.90 -11.34
C ARG A 46 5.17 6.22 -10.24
N VAL A 47 6.40 6.68 -10.05
CA VAL A 47 7.29 6.14 -9.03
C VAL A 47 7.78 7.26 -8.12
N VAL A 48 7.95 6.92 -6.84
CA VAL A 48 8.56 7.82 -5.86
C VAL A 48 9.62 7.02 -5.10
N ASN A 49 10.84 7.53 -5.10
CA ASN A 49 11.94 6.88 -4.37
C ASN A 49 11.97 7.44 -2.96
N GLY A 50 11.80 6.56 -1.98
CA GLY A 50 11.85 6.95 -0.58
C GLY A 50 11.25 5.88 0.33
N HIS A 51 11.33 6.15 1.62
CA HIS A 51 10.78 5.27 2.64
C HIS A 51 9.28 5.50 2.78
N GLY A 52 8.48 4.46 2.53
CA GLY A 52 7.03 4.58 2.41
C GLY A 52 6.26 5.00 3.66
N ALA A 53 6.88 4.94 4.84
CA ALA A 53 6.22 5.38 6.06
C ALA A 53 6.48 6.87 6.37
N HIS A 54 7.37 7.52 5.64
CA HIS A 54 7.69 8.92 5.90
C HIS A 54 6.62 9.84 5.33
N PRO A 55 6.08 10.78 6.12
CA PRO A 55 5.02 11.69 5.65
C PRO A 55 5.39 12.47 4.40
N LYS A 56 6.65 12.94 4.30
CA LYS A 56 7.11 13.68 3.13
C LYS A 56 7.01 12.82 1.86
N VAL A 57 7.41 11.56 1.95
CA VAL A 57 7.39 10.63 0.82
C VAL A 57 5.95 10.33 0.41
N LEU A 58 5.08 10.09 1.37
CA LEU A 58 3.66 9.87 1.11
C LEU A 58 3.02 11.10 0.47
N ARG A 59 3.41 12.29 0.90
CA ARG A 59 2.91 13.52 0.30
C ARG A 59 3.37 13.65 -1.15
N GLU A 60 4.62 13.34 -1.44
CA GLU A 60 5.14 13.33 -2.81
C GLU A 60 4.40 12.30 -3.69
N ALA A 61 4.00 11.19 -3.10
CA ALA A 61 3.24 10.16 -3.81
C ALA A 61 1.78 10.53 -4.04
N GLY A 62 1.32 11.64 -3.49
CA GLY A 62 -0.04 12.11 -3.69
C GLY A 62 -1.04 11.62 -2.65
N ALA A 63 -0.59 11.37 -1.42
CA ALA A 63 -1.46 10.86 -0.37
C ALA A 63 -2.63 11.79 -0.04
N GLN A 64 -2.51 13.08 -0.34
CA GLN A 64 -3.55 14.06 -0.04
C GLN A 64 -4.89 13.71 -0.68
N ASP A 65 -4.86 13.09 -1.85
CA ASP A 65 -6.08 12.74 -2.58
C ASP A 65 -6.12 11.28 -3.04
N ALA A 66 -5.31 10.42 -2.42
CA ALA A 66 -5.35 8.99 -2.73
C ALA A 66 -6.61 8.34 -2.18
N ASP A 67 -7.18 7.44 -2.95
CA ASP A 67 -8.35 6.68 -2.55
C ASP A 67 -7.97 5.46 -1.71
N MET A 68 -6.78 4.92 -1.94
CA MET A 68 -6.34 3.70 -1.28
C MET A 68 -4.82 3.70 -1.10
N LEU A 69 -4.37 3.23 0.06
CA LEU A 69 -2.98 2.92 0.34
C LEU A 69 -2.84 1.42 0.51
N VAL A 70 -1.90 0.81 -0.21
CA VAL A 70 -1.62 -0.63 -0.09
C VAL A 70 -0.17 -0.79 0.34
N ALA A 71 0.03 -1.09 1.61
CA ALA A 71 1.37 -1.21 2.19
C ALA A 71 1.79 -2.68 2.20
N VAL A 72 2.68 -3.04 1.28
CA VAL A 72 3.14 -4.42 1.06
C VAL A 72 4.66 -4.51 1.03
N THR A 73 5.32 -3.73 1.89
CA THR A 73 6.77 -3.83 2.08
C THR A 73 7.14 -5.10 2.84
N ASN A 74 8.43 -5.36 2.97
CA ASN A 74 8.93 -6.51 3.74
C ASN A 74 8.76 -6.34 5.26
N SER A 75 8.43 -5.15 5.71
CA SER A 75 8.37 -4.84 7.14
C SER A 75 6.93 -4.62 7.59
N ASP A 76 6.45 -5.50 8.46
CA ASP A 76 5.13 -5.33 9.07
C ASP A 76 5.01 -3.97 9.75
N GLU A 77 6.08 -3.55 10.47
CA GLU A 77 6.09 -2.28 11.18
C GLU A 77 5.97 -1.10 10.24
N THR A 78 6.69 -1.12 9.13
CA THR A 78 6.59 -0.08 8.10
C THR A 78 5.17 -0.04 7.53
N ASN A 79 4.59 -1.19 7.26
CA ASN A 79 3.22 -1.27 6.73
C ASN A 79 2.21 -0.68 7.72
N MET A 80 2.37 -0.98 9.00
CA MET A 80 1.50 -0.44 10.04
C MET A 80 1.65 1.06 10.20
N ILE A 81 2.88 1.56 10.26
CA ILE A 81 3.13 2.99 10.43
C ILE A 81 2.65 3.77 9.21
N ALA A 82 2.85 3.24 8.02
CA ALA A 82 2.35 3.89 6.81
C ALA A 82 0.82 4.08 6.85
N CYS A 83 0.09 3.07 7.31
CA CYS A 83 -1.36 3.18 7.48
C CYS A 83 -1.72 4.21 8.54
N GLN A 84 -0.94 4.27 9.63
CA GLN A 84 -1.17 5.28 10.68
C GLN A 84 -0.95 6.68 10.15
N VAL A 85 0.12 6.90 9.41
CA VAL A 85 0.42 8.22 8.82
C VAL A 85 -0.66 8.61 7.81
N ALA A 86 -1.08 7.67 6.97
CA ALA A 86 -2.14 7.93 5.99
C ALA A 86 -3.45 8.32 6.67
N TYR A 87 -3.78 7.68 7.78
CA TYR A 87 -4.97 8.00 8.56
C TYR A 87 -4.85 9.37 9.23
N SER A 88 -3.74 9.59 9.95
CA SER A 88 -3.60 10.76 10.81
C SER A 88 -3.38 12.06 10.04
N LEU A 89 -2.66 12.00 8.92
CA LEU A 89 -2.28 13.20 8.18
C LEU A 89 -3.06 13.40 6.90
N PHE A 90 -3.57 12.35 6.29
CA PHE A 90 -4.16 12.43 4.95
C PHE A 90 -5.60 11.94 4.86
N ASN A 91 -6.13 11.37 5.93
CA ASN A 91 -7.50 10.83 5.95
C ASN A 91 -7.78 9.87 4.79
N THR A 92 -6.78 9.07 4.44
CA THR A 92 -6.91 8.11 3.34
C THR A 92 -8.06 7.13 3.63
N PRO A 93 -9.06 7.01 2.75
CA PRO A 93 -10.27 6.22 3.07
C PRO A 93 -10.03 4.73 3.24
N ASN A 94 -9.14 4.16 2.41
CA ASN A 94 -8.90 2.71 2.42
C ASN A 94 -7.43 2.44 2.64
N LYS A 95 -7.11 1.71 3.70
CA LYS A 95 -5.73 1.37 4.06
C LYS A 95 -5.60 -0.12 4.20
N VAL A 96 -4.80 -0.72 3.32
CA VAL A 96 -4.57 -2.16 3.26
C VAL A 96 -3.12 -2.42 3.65
N ALA A 97 -2.89 -3.37 4.53
CA ALA A 97 -1.54 -3.71 4.96
C ALA A 97 -1.31 -5.22 4.94
N ARG A 98 -0.13 -5.59 4.47
CA ARG A 98 0.36 -6.96 4.58
C ARG A 98 1.04 -7.13 5.92
N ILE A 99 0.51 -8.02 6.75
CA ILE A 99 1.07 -8.35 8.06
C ILE A 99 1.31 -9.84 8.08
N ARG A 100 2.55 -10.25 8.34
CA ARG A 100 2.94 -11.66 8.28
C ARG A 100 3.27 -12.26 9.62
N SER A 101 3.69 -11.43 10.59
CA SER A 101 4.14 -11.93 11.88
C SER A 101 2.98 -12.46 12.72
N PRO A 102 3.05 -13.70 13.20
CA PRO A 102 2.06 -14.22 14.14
C PRO A 102 1.94 -13.38 15.41
N ALA A 103 3.02 -12.70 15.80
CA ALA A 103 3.00 -11.84 16.98
C ALA A 103 1.96 -10.72 16.86
N TYR A 104 1.76 -10.19 15.65
CA TYR A 104 0.73 -9.18 15.41
C TYR A 104 -0.62 -9.81 15.08
N LEU A 105 -0.62 -10.89 14.31
CA LEU A 105 -1.86 -11.50 13.84
C LEU A 105 -2.69 -12.10 14.97
N THR A 106 -2.06 -12.59 16.04
CA THR A 106 -2.77 -13.10 17.20
C THR A 106 -3.49 -11.99 17.97
N GLU A 107 -3.04 -10.75 17.84
CA GLU A 107 -3.62 -9.60 18.53
C GLU A 107 -4.44 -8.71 17.58
N ARG A 108 -4.75 -9.18 16.39
CA ARG A 108 -5.33 -8.34 15.34
C ARG A 108 -6.64 -7.68 15.74
N ASP A 109 -7.48 -8.37 16.51
CA ASP A 109 -8.81 -7.86 16.89
C ASP A 109 -8.72 -6.68 17.86
N ARG A 110 -7.59 -6.53 18.53
CA ARG A 110 -7.35 -5.44 19.46
C ARG A 110 -6.40 -4.39 18.93
N LEU A 111 -5.54 -4.77 17.98
CA LEU A 111 -4.49 -3.91 17.48
C LEU A 111 -4.92 -3.11 16.25
N PHE A 112 -5.64 -3.75 15.33
CA PHE A 112 -5.99 -3.11 14.06
C PHE A 112 -7.41 -2.54 14.09
N LEU A 113 -7.56 -1.49 14.87
CA LEU A 113 -8.82 -0.76 15.03
C LEU A 113 -8.58 0.71 14.65
N PRO A 114 -9.62 1.45 14.23
CA PRO A 114 -9.45 2.86 13.88
C PRO A 114 -8.82 3.69 14.99
N GLU A 115 -9.09 3.36 16.24
CA GLU A 115 -8.55 4.08 17.40
C GLU A 115 -7.17 3.56 17.82
N SER A 116 -6.66 2.52 17.20
CA SER A 116 -5.35 1.94 17.50
C SER A 116 -4.43 2.08 16.28
N VAL A 117 -4.14 0.99 15.57
CA VAL A 117 -3.44 1.03 14.30
C VAL A 117 -4.48 0.90 13.19
N PRO A 118 -4.77 1.97 12.44
CA PRO A 118 -5.92 2.02 11.53
C PRO A 118 -5.66 1.31 10.20
N VAL A 119 -5.60 -0.02 10.25
CA VAL A 119 -5.53 -0.86 9.07
C VAL A 119 -6.95 -1.35 8.78
N ASP A 120 -7.51 -0.93 7.65
CA ASP A 120 -8.88 -1.31 7.30
C ASP A 120 -8.97 -2.77 6.88
N HIS A 121 -7.93 -3.26 6.22
CA HIS A 121 -7.89 -4.64 5.74
C HIS A 121 -6.50 -5.23 5.85
N LEU A 122 -6.42 -6.42 6.46
CA LEU A 122 -5.19 -7.19 6.57
C LEU A 122 -5.12 -8.22 5.46
N ILE A 123 -3.98 -8.32 4.80
CA ILE A 123 -3.78 -9.29 3.73
C ILE A 123 -2.70 -10.29 4.13
N ALA A 124 -3.10 -11.54 4.22
CA ALA A 124 -2.27 -12.73 4.35
C ALA A 124 -3.17 -13.91 4.03
N PRO A 125 -2.78 -14.83 3.12
CA PRO A 125 -1.50 -14.90 2.42
C PRO A 125 -1.37 -13.93 1.24
N GLU A 126 -0.14 -13.73 0.80
CA GLU A 126 0.23 -12.73 -0.21
C GLU A 126 -0.45 -12.93 -1.56
N GLN A 127 -0.68 -14.17 -1.95
CA GLN A 127 -1.25 -14.48 -3.26
C GLN A 127 -2.68 -13.94 -3.44
N LEU A 128 -3.33 -13.54 -2.36
CA LEU A 128 -4.70 -13.02 -2.42
C LEU A 128 -4.78 -11.50 -2.51
N VAL A 129 -3.64 -10.79 -2.45
CA VAL A 129 -3.63 -9.33 -2.38
C VAL A 129 -4.32 -8.71 -3.59
N THR A 130 -3.95 -9.13 -4.79
CA THR A 130 -4.52 -8.57 -6.03
C THR A 130 -6.03 -8.76 -6.09
N ASP A 131 -6.50 -9.97 -5.81
CA ASP A 131 -7.93 -10.27 -5.86
C ASP A 131 -8.69 -9.44 -4.83
N TYR A 132 -8.11 -9.29 -3.65
CA TYR A 132 -8.71 -8.49 -2.59
C TYR A 132 -8.85 -7.02 -3.02
N VAL A 133 -7.79 -6.44 -3.57
CA VAL A 133 -7.80 -5.05 -4.00
C VAL A 133 -8.83 -4.85 -5.11
N ARG A 134 -8.92 -5.78 -6.06
CA ARG A 134 -9.92 -5.70 -7.13
C ARG A 134 -11.35 -5.71 -6.58
N LEU A 135 -11.63 -6.57 -5.61
CA LEU A 135 -12.94 -6.59 -4.96
C LEU A 135 -13.25 -5.26 -4.30
N SER A 136 -12.28 -4.65 -3.63
CA SER A 136 -12.45 -3.35 -3.00
C SER A 136 -12.77 -2.27 -4.03
N LEU A 137 -12.14 -2.31 -5.20
CA LEU A 137 -12.39 -1.36 -6.28
C LEU A 137 -13.81 -1.46 -6.81
N ILE A 138 -14.36 -2.66 -6.88
CA ILE A 138 -15.72 -2.88 -7.38
C ILE A 138 -16.76 -2.27 -6.44
N HIS A 139 -16.47 -2.24 -5.14
CA HIS A 139 -17.42 -1.80 -4.12
C HIS A 139 -17.25 -0.31 -3.74
N ILE A 140 -16.36 0.38 -4.38
CA ILE A 140 -16.15 1.81 -4.18
C ILE A 140 -16.83 2.60 -5.29
#